data_3d293cf28891e49f89d9cf28538388a8
#
_entry.id   3d293cf28891e49f89d9cf28538388a8
#
_cell.length_a   1.000
_cell.length_b   1.000
_cell.length_c   1.000
_cell.angle_alpha   90.00
_cell.angle_beta   90.00
_cell.angle_gamma   90.00
#
_symmetry.space_group_name_H-M   'P 1'
#
loop_
_entity.id
_entity.type
_entity.pdbx_description
1 polymer ?
#
loop_
_entity_poly.entity_id
_entity_poly.type
_entity_poly.pdbx_seq_one_letter_code
_entity_poly.pdbx_strand_id
1 'polypeptide(L)'
;MTTVFVDADACPVTRDAIALARSRSVPVVLVANHSQNLAQYAGRSGVEILQVASGRDSADFAMVPRLSPGDVVVTGDTGLAAMALSRRCRVISPRGREYLAAVIDAELAVRHAEQRHRRAGGRTTGPSPFQPEDRERFREVLARMLAAGTVAGPGATPPRTDPGPLNS
;
A
#
# COMPACT_ATOMS: atom_id res chain seq x y z
N MET A 1 14.72 -3.20 -0.73
CA MET A 1 14.27 -2.61 -2.01
C MET A 1 12.77 -2.38 -1.89
N THR A 2 12.28 -1.21 -2.19
CA THR A 2 10.86 -0.85 -2.06
C THR A 2 10.07 -1.35 -3.26
N THR A 3 8.90 -1.94 -3.04
CA THR A 3 7.92 -2.29 -4.07
C THR A 3 6.62 -1.53 -3.82
N VAL A 4 5.92 -1.12 -4.87
CA VAL A 4 4.58 -0.54 -4.77
C VAL A 4 3.55 -1.63 -5.05
N PHE A 5 2.72 -1.94 -4.07
CA PHE A 5 1.58 -2.83 -4.21
C PHE A 5 0.31 -2.00 -4.39
N VAL A 6 -0.48 -2.31 -5.38
CA VAL A 6 -1.74 -1.62 -5.67
C VAL A 6 -2.89 -2.62 -5.61
N ASP A 7 -3.80 -2.38 -4.68
CA ASP A 7 -5.12 -3.00 -4.67
C ASP A 7 -5.93 -2.37 -5.82
N ALA A 8 -5.89 -3.03 -6.98
CA ALA A 8 -6.36 -2.44 -8.23
C ALA A 8 -7.87 -2.57 -8.44
N ASP A 9 -8.59 -3.23 -7.54
CA ASP A 9 -10.04 -3.33 -7.60
C ASP A 9 -10.67 -1.94 -7.39
N ALA A 10 -11.27 -1.40 -8.45
CA ALA A 10 -11.87 -0.07 -8.47
C ALA A 10 -10.92 1.08 -8.07
N CYS A 11 -9.61 0.94 -8.29
CA CYS A 11 -8.61 1.96 -7.97
C CYS A 11 -8.46 2.98 -9.11
N PRO A 12 -8.89 4.24 -8.93
CA PRO A 12 -8.87 5.25 -9.99
C PRO A 12 -7.46 5.80 -10.28
N VAL A 13 -6.47 5.48 -9.45
CA VAL A 13 -5.10 6.01 -9.53
C VAL A 13 -4.05 4.96 -9.93
N THR A 14 -4.46 3.80 -10.40
CA THR A 14 -3.56 2.72 -10.81
C THR A 14 -2.53 3.20 -11.84
N ARG A 15 -2.94 3.97 -12.85
CA ARG A 15 -2.04 4.53 -13.85
C ARG A 15 -1.02 5.50 -13.26
N ASP A 16 -1.45 6.33 -12.33
CA ASP A 16 -0.58 7.31 -11.65
C ASP A 16 0.46 6.59 -10.79
N ALA A 17 0.03 5.56 -10.05
CA ALA A 17 0.93 4.74 -9.24
C ALA A 17 2.02 4.07 -10.09
N ILE A 18 1.64 3.47 -11.21
CA ILE A 18 2.58 2.85 -12.16
C ILE A 18 3.55 3.90 -12.72
N ALA A 19 3.05 5.04 -13.18
CA ALA A 19 3.88 6.09 -13.79
C ALA A 19 4.92 6.63 -12.79
N LEU A 20 4.50 6.93 -11.57
CA LEU A 20 5.38 7.43 -10.51
C LEU A 20 6.42 6.41 -10.04
N ALA A 21 6.03 5.15 -9.88
CA ALA A 21 6.94 4.09 -9.50
C ALA A 21 8.01 3.85 -10.59
N ARG A 22 7.57 3.75 -11.85
CA ARG A 22 8.48 3.54 -12.98
C ARG A 22 9.47 4.70 -13.17
N SER A 23 9.05 5.94 -12.98
CA SER A 23 9.97 7.10 -13.07
C SER A 23 11.11 7.05 -12.05
N ARG A 24 10.99 6.19 -11.04
CA ARG A 24 11.99 5.95 -9.99
C ARG A 24 12.57 4.54 -10.01
N SER A 25 12.31 3.77 -11.07
CA SER A 25 12.72 2.37 -11.19
C SER A 25 12.25 1.49 -10.02
N VAL A 26 11.11 1.80 -9.45
CA VAL A 26 10.47 1.03 -8.38
C VAL A 26 9.51 0.02 -9.00
N PRO A 27 9.60 -1.27 -8.68
CA PRO A 27 8.67 -2.29 -9.18
C PRO A 27 7.27 -2.08 -8.62
N VAL A 28 6.27 -2.48 -9.42
CA VAL A 28 4.85 -2.40 -9.08
C VAL A 28 4.22 -3.78 -9.17
N VAL A 29 3.43 -4.13 -8.17
CA VAL A 29 2.58 -5.32 -8.16
C VAL A 29 1.12 -4.87 -8.13
N LEU A 30 0.37 -5.17 -9.18
CA LEU A 30 -1.07 -4.93 -9.23
C LEU A 30 -1.80 -6.18 -8.76
N VAL A 31 -2.61 -6.05 -7.74
CA VAL A 31 -3.44 -7.14 -7.23
C VAL A 31 -4.90 -6.84 -7.55
N ALA A 32 -5.56 -7.73 -8.25
CA ALA A 32 -6.98 -7.57 -8.59
C ALA A 32 -7.66 -8.92 -8.82
N ASN A 33 -8.98 -8.93 -8.67
CA ASN A 33 -9.77 -10.09 -9.03
C ASN A 33 -9.93 -10.21 -10.57
N HIS A 34 -10.42 -11.36 -11.03
CA HIS A 34 -10.56 -11.65 -12.46
C HIS A 34 -11.56 -10.74 -13.20
N SER A 35 -12.42 -10.01 -12.49
CA SER A 35 -13.40 -9.10 -13.10
C SER A 35 -12.75 -7.80 -13.58
N GLN A 36 -11.54 -7.48 -13.14
CA GLN A 36 -10.82 -6.27 -13.53
C GLN A 36 -9.98 -6.51 -14.78
N ASN A 37 -10.13 -5.62 -15.76
CA ASN A 37 -9.32 -5.68 -16.97
C ASN A 37 -7.95 -5.02 -16.75
N LEU A 38 -6.99 -5.81 -16.32
CA LEU A 38 -5.60 -5.39 -16.18
C LEU A 38 -4.72 -5.67 -17.43
N ALA A 39 -5.31 -6.23 -18.50
CA ALA A 39 -4.57 -6.57 -19.72
C ALA A 39 -3.79 -5.37 -20.30
N GLN A 40 -4.32 -4.15 -20.14
CA GLN A 40 -3.64 -2.92 -20.57
C GLN A 40 -2.31 -2.65 -19.86
N TYR A 41 -2.04 -3.32 -18.74
CA TYR A 41 -0.80 -3.20 -17.96
C TYR A 41 0.12 -4.41 -18.15
N ALA A 42 -0.37 -5.48 -18.77
CA ALA A 42 0.41 -6.68 -19.02
C ALA A 42 1.62 -6.39 -19.91
N GLY A 43 2.75 -7.01 -19.61
CA GLY A 43 4.00 -6.85 -20.37
C GLY A 43 4.71 -5.52 -20.17
N ARG A 44 4.24 -4.64 -19.31
CA ARG A 44 4.96 -3.40 -18.98
C ARG A 44 6.14 -3.73 -18.07
N SER A 45 7.33 -3.27 -18.46
CA SER A 45 8.54 -3.45 -17.65
C SER A 45 8.36 -2.92 -16.22
N GLY A 46 8.72 -3.72 -15.22
CA GLY A 46 8.58 -3.38 -13.80
C GLY A 46 7.16 -3.48 -13.23
N VAL A 47 6.21 -4.02 -13.99
CA VAL A 47 4.83 -4.24 -13.53
C VAL A 47 4.52 -5.73 -13.52
N GLU A 48 4.21 -6.26 -12.35
CA GLU A 48 3.66 -7.61 -12.15
C GLU A 48 2.16 -7.53 -11.92
N ILE A 49 1.40 -8.46 -12.48
CA ILE A 49 -0.03 -8.60 -12.26
C ILE A 49 -0.28 -9.88 -11.47
N LEU A 50 -0.89 -9.75 -10.31
CA LEU A 50 -1.33 -10.85 -9.48
C LEU A 50 -2.86 -10.92 -9.52
N GLN A 51 -3.38 -11.82 -10.34
CA GLN A 51 -4.82 -12.09 -10.37
C GLN A 51 -5.22 -13.05 -9.25
N VAL A 52 -6.27 -12.69 -8.54
CA VAL A 52 -6.82 -13.49 -7.45
C VAL A 52 -8.25 -13.91 -7.76
N ALA A 53 -8.71 -15.00 -7.16
CA ALA A 53 -10.08 -15.45 -7.31
C ALA A 53 -11.06 -14.38 -6.77
N SER A 54 -12.26 -14.33 -7.31
CA SER A 54 -13.31 -13.47 -6.80
C SER A 54 -13.70 -13.93 -5.39
N GLY A 55 -13.61 -13.04 -4.43
CA GLY A 55 -13.97 -13.33 -3.05
C GLY A 55 -13.59 -12.17 -2.14
N ARG A 56 -14.28 -12.09 -1.00
CA ARG A 56 -13.93 -11.14 0.05
C ARG A 56 -12.54 -11.50 0.57
N ASP A 57 -11.69 -10.52 0.77
CA ASP A 57 -10.32 -10.67 1.31
C ASP A 57 -9.32 -11.46 0.42
N SER A 58 -9.69 -11.83 -0.83
CA SER A 58 -8.78 -12.57 -1.72
C SER A 58 -7.52 -11.78 -2.07
N ALA A 59 -7.64 -10.46 -2.26
CA ALA A 59 -6.51 -9.57 -2.49
C ALA A 59 -5.60 -9.50 -1.26
N ASP A 60 -6.19 -9.46 -0.06
CA ASP A 60 -5.46 -9.42 1.21
C ASP A 60 -4.61 -10.67 1.39
N PHE A 61 -5.20 -11.85 1.18
CA PHE A 61 -4.49 -13.14 1.27
C PHE A 61 -3.35 -13.28 0.26
N ALA A 62 -3.49 -12.69 -0.91
CA ALA A 62 -2.45 -12.74 -1.94
C ALA A 62 -1.35 -11.69 -1.71
N MET A 63 -1.71 -10.50 -1.24
CA MET A 63 -0.79 -9.38 -1.09
C MET A 63 0.02 -9.46 0.21
N VAL A 64 -0.66 -9.65 1.35
CA VAL A 64 -0.04 -9.54 2.69
C VAL A 64 1.20 -10.44 2.87
N PRO A 65 1.22 -11.72 2.43
CA PRO A 65 2.42 -12.56 2.55
C PRO A 65 3.65 -12.05 1.79
N ARG A 66 3.43 -11.23 0.76
CA ARG A 66 4.49 -10.70 -0.12
C ARG A 66 5.07 -9.37 0.37
N LEU A 67 4.41 -8.71 1.32
CA LEU A 67 4.82 -7.41 1.85
C LEU A 67 6.10 -7.52 2.68
N SER A 68 7.00 -6.59 2.45
CA SER A 68 8.24 -6.41 3.21
C SER A 68 8.29 -5.01 3.84
N PRO A 69 9.03 -4.84 4.96
CA PRO A 69 9.20 -3.53 5.55
C PRO A 69 9.72 -2.50 4.54
N GLY A 70 9.09 -1.34 4.49
CA GLY A 70 9.44 -0.26 3.57
C GLY A 70 8.70 -0.29 2.23
N ASP A 71 7.93 -1.34 1.93
CA ASP A 71 7.03 -1.32 0.78
C ASP A 71 5.94 -0.27 0.92
N VAL A 72 5.36 0.12 -0.21
CA VAL A 72 4.22 1.06 -0.27
C VAL A 72 2.99 0.33 -0.74
N VAL A 73 1.89 0.44 -0.01
CA VAL A 73 0.60 -0.16 -0.36
C VAL A 73 -0.41 0.92 -0.69
N VAL A 74 -1.05 0.79 -1.84
CA VAL A 74 -2.15 1.67 -2.28
C VAL A 74 -3.45 0.89 -2.13
N THR A 75 -4.29 1.29 -1.18
CA THR A 75 -5.59 0.65 -0.95
C THR A 75 -6.61 1.60 -0.34
N GLY A 76 -7.87 1.42 -0.67
CA GLY A 76 -9.01 2.03 0.03
C GLY A 76 -9.56 1.18 1.17
N ASP A 77 -9.05 -0.03 1.34
CA ASP A 77 -9.49 -0.94 2.40
C ASP A 77 -8.70 -0.73 3.69
N THR A 78 -9.42 -0.30 4.75
CA THR A 78 -8.82 -0.05 6.08
C THR A 78 -8.30 -1.33 6.72
N GLY A 79 -8.90 -2.49 6.45
CA GLY A 79 -8.43 -3.79 6.95
C GLY A 79 -7.09 -4.16 6.35
N LEU A 80 -6.97 -4.10 5.01
CA LEU A 80 -5.70 -4.31 4.32
C LEU A 80 -4.65 -3.27 4.74
N ALA A 81 -5.05 -2.01 4.93
CA ALA A 81 -4.16 -0.97 5.43
C ALA A 81 -3.57 -1.32 6.80
N ALA A 82 -4.40 -1.80 7.74
CA ALA A 82 -3.92 -2.22 9.06
C ALA A 82 -2.94 -3.39 8.98
N MET A 83 -3.22 -4.39 8.15
CA MET A 83 -2.32 -5.52 7.92
C MET A 83 -0.98 -5.08 7.31
N ALA A 84 -1.00 -4.17 6.34
CA ALA A 84 0.20 -3.65 5.74
C ALA A 84 1.04 -2.81 6.72
N LEU A 85 0.39 -1.97 7.53
CA LEU A 85 1.07 -1.21 8.58
C LEU A 85 1.73 -2.12 9.63
N SER A 86 1.09 -3.23 10.01
CA SER A 86 1.70 -4.23 10.92
C SER A 86 2.97 -4.88 10.34
N ARG A 87 3.09 -4.90 9.01
CA ARG A 87 4.28 -5.33 8.28
C ARG A 87 5.32 -4.23 8.07
N ARG A 88 5.14 -3.07 8.69
CA ARG A 88 5.99 -1.88 8.55
C ARG A 88 6.04 -1.32 7.13
N CYS A 89 4.97 -1.53 6.37
CA CYS A 89 4.76 -0.86 5.09
C CYS A 89 4.25 0.56 5.31
N ARG A 90 4.39 1.39 4.31
CA ARG A 90 3.71 2.69 4.22
C ARG A 90 2.44 2.50 3.41
N VAL A 91 1.35 3.09 3.83
CA VAL A 91 0.05 2.86 3.20
C VAL A 91 -0.62 4.19 2.84
N ILE A 92 -1.12 4.26 1.62
CA ILE A 92 -1.80 5.44 1.08
C ILE A 92 -3.13 5.04 0.45
N SER A 93 -4.16 5.85 0.70
CA SER A 93 -5.45 5.69 0.01
C SER A 93 -5.39 6.24 -1.42
N PRO A 94 -6.29 5.81 -2.33
CA PRO A 94 -6.39 6.38 -3.67
C PRO A 94 -6.65 7.90 -3.70
N ARG A 95 -7.11 8.47 -2.59
CA ARG A 95 -7.34 9.93 -2.42
C ARG A 95 -6.13 10.67 -1.83
N GLY A 96 -4.99 10.00 -1.69
CA GLY A 96 -3.78 10.61 -1.18
C GLY A 96 -3.74 10.76 0.34
N ARG A 97 -4.63 10.11 1.10
CA ARG A 97 -4.54 10.07 2.55
C ARG A 97 -3.61 8.95 3.00
N GLU A 98 -2.63 9.30 3.78
CA GLU A 98 -1.74 8.32 4.41
C GLU A 98 -2.41 7.66 5.61
N TYR A 99 -2.35 6.34 5.70
CA TYR A 99 -2.78 5.61 6.88
C TYR A 99 -1.65 5.56 7.91
N LEU A 100 -1.98 5.81 9.16
CA LEU A 100 -1.02 5.87 10.24
C LEU A 100 -1.27 4.77 11.28
N ALA A 101 -0.21 4.08 11.69
CA ALA A 101 -0.30 3.02 12.69
C ALA A 101 -0.89 3.52 14.02
N ALA A 102 -0.63 4.78 14.39
CA ALA A 102 -1.13 5.36 15.63
C ALA A 102 -2.66 5.49 15.73
N VAL A 103 -3.37 5.55 14.57
CA VAL A 103 -4.82 5.78 14.54
C VAL A 103 -5.61 4.67 13.83
N ILE A 104 -4.93 3.72 13.21
CA ILE A 104 -5.57 2.70 12.37
C ILE A 104 -6.58 1.84 13.14
N ASP A 105 -6.32 1.53 14.40
CA ASP A 105 -7.22 0.72 15.23
C ASP A 105 -8.53 1.45 15.50
N ALA A 106 -8.47 2.76 15.74
CA ALA A 106 -9.65 3.60 15.90
C ALA A 106 -10.47 3.68 14.59
N GLU A 107 -9.79 3.81 13.45
CA GLU A 107 -10.45 3.82 12.13
C GLU A 107 -11.12 2.48 11.82
N LEU A 108 -10.50 1.35 12.18
CA LEU A 108 -11.10 0.02 12.06
C LEU A 108 -12.35 -0.12 12.93
N ALA A 109 -12.31 0.37 14.16
CA ALA A 109 -13.47 0.34 15.08
C ALA A 109 -14.65 1.12 14.51
N VAL A 110 -14.42 2.30 13.96
CA VAL A 110 -15.44 3.13 13.30
C VAL A 110 -16.03 2.37 12.10
N ARG A 111 -15.18 1.82 11.24
CA ARG A 111 -15.63 1.06 10.06
C ARG A 111 -16.48 -0.15 10.45
N HIS A 112 -16.09 -0.90 11.48
CA HIS A 112 -16.88 -2.01 11.99
C HIS A 112 -18.24 -1.57 12.54
N ALA A 113 -18.29 -0.44 13.25
CA ALA A 113 -19.54 0.13 13.76
C ALA A 113 -20.48 0.54 12.61
N GLU A 114 -19.98 1.22 11.58
CA GLU A 114 -20.73 1.59 10.38
C GLU A 114 -21.25 0.36 9.63
N GLN A 115 -20.44 -0.68 9.50
CA GLN A 115 -20.84 -1.92 8.85
C GLN A 115 -21.96 -2.63 9.60
N ARG A 116 -21.88 -2.68 10.94
CA ARG A 116 -22.97 -3.22 11.78
C ARG A 116 -24.24 -2.40 11.63
N HIS A 117 -24.13 -1.07 11.62
CA HIS A 117 -25.26 -0.17 11.43
C HIS A 117 -25.96 -0.41 10.09
N ARG A 118 -25.20 -0.54 8.99
CA ARG A 118 -25.76 -0.88 7.66
C ARG A 118 -26.46 -2.23 7.65
N ARG A 119 -25.89 -3.27 8.29
CA ARG A 119 -26.50 -4.59 8.39
C ARG A 119 -27.82 -4.59 9.19
N ALA A 120 -27.96 -3.68 10.14
CA ALA A 120 -29.19 -3.47 10.90
C ALA A 120 -30.22 -2.59 10.17
N GLY A 121 -30.01 -2.29 8.86
CA GLY A 121 -30.94 -1.48 8.06
C GLY A 121 -30.69 0.02 8.16
N GLY A 122 -29.64 0.47 8.83
CA GLY A 122 -29.22 1.86 8.90
C GLY A 122 -28.63 2.36 7.58
N ARG A 123 -28.69 3.66 7.36
CA ARG A 123 -28.06 4.33 6.21
C ARG A 123 -26.81 5.07 6.67
N THR A 124 -25.74 4.90 5.92
CA THR A 124 -24.54 5.73 6.07
C THR A 124 -24.33 6.52 4.79
N THR A 125 -23.85 7.74 4.92
CA THR A 125 -23.43 8.53 3.74
C THR A 125 -22.20 7.85 3.14
N GLY A 126 -22.29 7.45 1.87
CA GLY A 126 -21.16 6.91 1.14
C GLY A 126 -20.05 7.96 0.94
N PRO A 127 -18.84 7.55 0.53
CA PRO A 127 -17.78 8.50 0.22
C PRO A 127 -18.22 9.42 -0.93
N SER A 128 -17.78 10.68 -0.88
CA SER A 128 -17.97 11.62 -1.98
C SER A 128 -17.34 11.07 -3.29
N PRO A 129 -17.82 11.50 -4.47
CA PRO A 129 -17.17 11.14 -5.74
C PRO A 129 -15.68 11.49 -5.73
N PHE A 130 -14.87 10.70 -6.47
CA PHE A 130 -13.45 10.96 -6.65
C PHE A 130 -13.24 12.25 -7.46
N GLN A 131 -12.38 13.15 -6.96
CA GLN A 131 -12.14 14.46 -7.54
C GLN A 131 -10.72 14.57 -8.12
N PRO A 132 -10.46 15.51 -9.07
CA PRO A 132 -9.12 15.78 -9.59
C PRO A 132 -8.10 16.12 -8.48
N GLU A 133 -8.52 16.84 -7.43
CA GLU A 133 -7.69 17.21 -6.29
C GLU A 133 -7.27 15.98 -5.47
N ASP A 134 -8.10 14.94 -5.41
CA ASP A 134 -7.75 13.66 -4.79
C ASP A 134 -6.58 13.00 -5.54
N ARG A 135 -6.61 13.06 -6.87
CA ARG A 135 -5.55 12.53 -7.73
C ARG A 135 -4.23 13.28 -7.56
N GLU A 136 -4.29 14.61 -7.51
CA GLU A 136 -3.10 15.44 -7.31
C GLU A 136 -2.47 15.15 -5.95
N ARG A 137 -3.27 15.12 -4.89
CA ARG A 137 -2.81 14.78 -3.54
C ARG A 137 -2.19 13.38 -3.50
N PHE A 138 -2.81 12.39 -4.16
CA PHE A 138 -2.26 11.05 -4.26
C PHE A 138 -0.87 11.06 -4.91
N ARG A 139 -0.71 11.77 -6.04
CA ARG A 139 0.56 11.85 -6.75
C ARG A 139 1.65 12.51 -5.90
N GLU A 140 1.34 13.59 -5.21
CA GLU A 140 2.28 14.29 -4.32
C GLU A 140 2.73 13.39 -3.16
N VAL A 141 1.79 12.76 -2.47
CA VAL A 141 2.09 11.90 -1.31
C VAL A 141 2.86 10.67 -1.74
N LEU A 142 2.45 9.98 -2.81
CA LEU A 142 3.18 8.81 -3.31
C LEU A 142 4.60 9.20 -3.76
N ALA A 143 4.76 10.34 -4.46
CA ALA A 143 6.08 10.82 -4.86
C ALA A 143 7.00 11.04 -3.66
N ARG A 144 6.49 11.64 -2.58
CA ARG A 144 7.22 11.84 -1.32
C ARG A 144 7.58 10.51 -0.66
N MET A 145 6.65 9.55 -0.60
CA MET A 145 6.90 8.23 -0.06
C MET A 145 8.02 7.50 -0.81
N LEU A 146 7.99 7.55 -2.14
CA LEU A 146 9.01 6.90 -2.96
C LEU A 146 10.39 7.57 -2.84
N ALA A 147 10.44 8.90 -2.69
CA ALA A 147 11.68 9.62 -2.45
C ALA A 147 12.31 9.26 -1.10
N ALA A 148 11.51 9.13 -0.05
CA ALA A 148 11.97 8.73 1.28
C ALA A 148 12.48 7.28 1.35
N GLY A 149 11.99 6.39 0.50
CA GLY A 149 12.45 4.99 0.41
C GLY A 149 13.81 4.80 -0.26
N THR A 150 14.32 5.82 -0.92
CA THR A 150 15.65 5.81 -1.57
C THR A 150 16.77 6.17 -0.59
N VAL A 151 16.46 6.73 0.57
CA VAL A 151 17.44 6.98 1.63
C VAL A 151 17.63 5.68 2.41
N ALA A 152 18.81 5.08 2.27
CA ALA A 152 19.23 3.88 3.00
C ALA A 152 18.85 4.00 4.48
N GLY A 153 18.22 2.94 5.03
CA GLY A 153 17.81 2.92 6.42
C GLY A 153 19.01 3.18 7.35
N PRO A 154 18.81 3.82 8.53
CA PRO A 154 19.83 3.93 9.56
C PRO A 154 20.04 2.53 10.17
N GLY A 155 21.17 1.88 9.85
CA GLY A 155 21.45 0.55 10.40
C GLY A 155 22.67 -0.14 9.81
N ALA A 156 23.69 0.60 9.35
CA ALA A 156 25.03 0.04 9.28
C ALA A 156 25.63 0.15 10.69
N THR A 157 25.48 -0.89 11.49
CA THR A 157 26.30 -1.09 12.69
C THR A 157 27.76 -1.08 12.25
N PRO A 158 28.61 -0.19 12.81
CA PRO A 158 30.03 -0.25 12.49
C PRO A 158 30.61 -1.59 12.94
N PRO A 159 31.59 -2.13 12.22
CA PRO A 159 32.20 -3.40 12.58
C PRO A 159 32.79 -3.27 14.01
N ARG A 160 32.44 -4.26 14.86
CA ARG A 160 33.05 -4.38 16.19
C ARG A 160 34.55 -4.54 15.97
N THR A 161 35.29 -3.56 16.40
CA THR A 161 36.74 -3.72 16.62
C THR A 161 36.90 -4.68 17.79
N ASP A 162 37.33 -5.88 17.46
CA ASP A 162 37.79 -6.87 18.45
C ASP A 162 39.00 -6.29 19.19
N PRO A 163 38.98 -6.19 20.53
CA PRO A 163 40.19 -5.90 21.26
C PRO A 163 41.07 -7.12 21.23
N GLY A 164 42.19 -7.02 20.52
CA GLY A 164 43.22 -8.07 20.48
C GLY A 164 43.68 -8.47 21.86
N PRO A 165 44.30 -9.68 21.98
CA PRO A 165 44.68 -10.27 23.27
C PRO A 165 45.76 -9.44 23.94
N LEU A 166 45.55 -9.09 25.20
CA LEU A 166 46.58 -8.59 26.11
C LEU A 166 47.57 -9.71 26.38
N ASN A 167 48.74 -9.56 25.82
CA ASN A 167 49.91 -10.35 26.18
C ASN A 167 50.48 -9.82 27.52
N SER A 168 50.62 -10.70 28.48
CA SER A 168 51.56 -10.61 29.59
C SER A 168 52.32 -11.88 29.72
#